data_a5ac2dc5f215a202887d14dd7cba5f4a
#
_entry.id   a5ac2dc5f215a202887d14dd7cba5f4a
#
_cell.length_a   1.000
_cell.length_b   1.000
_cell.length_c   1.000
_cell.angle_alpha   90.00
_cell.angle_beta   90.00
_cell.angle_gamma   90.00
#
_symmetry.space_group_name_H-M   'P 1'
#
loop_
_entity.id
_entity.type
_entity.pdbx_description
1 polymer ?
#
loop_
_entity_poly.entity_id
_entity_poly.type
_entity_poly.pdbx_seq_one_letter_code
_entity_poly.pdbx_strand_id
1 'polypeptide(L)'
;VPTRVFAHGWLTKGGKKLSKTTGNVIDPDAVIDQLGVDAVRYFFLREGSFGQDWDFTDLAFVGRYNSDLANDLGNLVSRALTMVERYCNGKVPARPAIPQGGALGFEEDLQVPGTTERRCQIVFDRYESLEFSGALSEVWSWVGQLNQAIVLRAPWELAKDPGRRGELDDFLYRLLEAVRLIAVLACPVMPRAAGRILGMLGITGEPAARDLSWGRLEPGSPLRSVEPLFPRIEKERTVSDSKPPQATPPVETTQAAPPPTADKLDIADFARVELRVGRIQAAEKVAGSKKLVKLQVDLGGEVRQLVAGIAEAYAPESLVGKSVAVVANLKPAKLMGVESNGMVLAASLDGRAVLCTFDGEVPPGTRIK
;
A
#
# COMPACT_ATOMS: atom_id res chain seq x y z
N VAL A 1 -31.11 -6.76 -26.04
CA VAL A 1 -29.90 -6.28 -26.72
C VAL A 1 -29.23 -5.30 -25.74
N PRO A 2 -27.94 -5.48 -25.44
CA PRO A 2 -27.24 -4.56 -24.54
C PRO A 2 -27.15 -3.15 -25.16
N THR A 3 -27.33 -2.13 -24.35
CA THR A 3 -27.21 -0.72 -24.77
C THR A 3 -25.76 -0.29 -24.96
N ARG A 4 -24.83 -0.94 -24.25
CA ARG A 4 -23.39 -0.69 -24.35
C ARG A 4 -22.63 -2.00 -24.23
N VAL A 5 -21.53 -2.12 -24.99
CA VAL A 5 -20.56 -3.22 -24.89
C VAL A 5 -19.19 -2.58 -24.67
N PHE A 6 -18.52 -2.99 -23.59
CA PHE A 6 -17.17 -2.52 -23.28
C PHE A 6 -16.19 -3.68 -23.41
N ALA A 7 -15.07 -3.43 -24.07
CA ALA A 7 -13.95 -4.34 -24.12
C ALA A 7 -12.86 -3.85 -23.17
N HIS A 8 -12.39 -4.74 -22.30
CA HIS A 8 -11.20 -4.49 -21.49
C HIS A 8 -9.97 -5.12 -22.18
N GLY A 9 -8.76 -4.77 -21.71
CA GLY A 9 -7.51 -5.36 -22.18
C GLY A 9 -7.35 -6.85 -21.82
N TRP A 10 -6.33 -7.47 -22.35
CA TRP A 10 -6.03 -8.87 -22.06
C TRP A 10 -5.37 -9.02 -20.70
N LEU A 11 -5.75 -10.09 -20.00
CA LEU A 11 -5.05 -10.56 -18.83
C LEU A 11 -4.00 -11.58 -19.26
N THR A 12 -2.75 -11.35 -18.84
CA THR A 12 -1.64 -12.29 -19.04
C THR A 12 -1.16 -12.84 -17.69
N LYS A 13 -0.39 -13.92 -17.72
CA LYS A 13 0.31 -14.45 -16.53
C LYS A 13 1.75 -14.75 -16.94
N GLY A 14 2.71 -14.04 -16.33
CA GLY A 14 4.13 -14.12 -16.70
C GLY A 14 4.40 -13.64 -18.14
N GLY A 15 3.72 -12.58 -18.57
CA GLY A 15 3.82 -12.03 -19.92
C GLY A 15 3.23 -12.90 -21.02
N LYS A 16 2.56 -14.01 -20.68
CA LYS A 16 1.95 -14.94 -21.63
C LYS A 16 0.44 -14.92 -21.53
N LYS A 17 -0.24 -15.03 -22.69
CA LYS A 17 -1.69 -15.15 -22.74
C LYS A 17 -2.18 -16.32 -21.91
N LEU A 18 -3.26 -16.11 -21.14
CA LEU A 18 -3.95 -17.20 -20.45
C LEU A 18 -4.50 -18.23 -21.45
N SER A 19 -4.21 -19.50 -21.23
CA SER A 19 -4.62 -20.58 -22.13
C SER A 19 -4.75 -21.90 -21.37
N LYS A 20 -5.92 -22.51 -21.46
CA LYS A 20 -6.17 -23.85 -20.90
C LYS A 20 -5.27 -24.91 -21.51
N THR A 21 -4.97 -24.79 -22.82
CA THR A 21 -4.15 -25.76 -23.57
C THR A 21 -2.69 -25.78 -23.13
N THR A 22 -2.15 -24.64 -22.70
CA THR A 22 -0.76 -24.54 -22.23
C THR A 22 -0.63 -24.66 -20.71
N GLY A 23 -1.73 -24.83 -19.99
CA GLY A 23 -1.75 -24.86 -18.53
C GLY A 23 -1.51 -23.48 -17.86
N ASN A 24 -1.35 -22.42 -18.67
CA ASN A 24 -1.19 -21.06 -18.14
C ASN A 24 -2.55 -20.47 -17.82
N VAL A 25 -3.09 -20.82 -16.66
CA VAL A 25 -4.41 -20.37 -16.19
C VAL A 25 -4.32 -19.81 -14.78
N ILE A 26 -5.28 -18.97 -14.46
CA ILE A 26 -5.57 -18.54 -13.09
C ILE A 26 -6.91 -19.18 -12.75
N ASP A 27 -6.95 -19.90 -11.64
CA ASP A 27 -8.20 -20.43 -11.10
C ASP A 27 -8.82 -19.36 -10.17
N PRO A 28 -9.86 -18.64 -10.61
CA PRO A 28 -10.45 -17.59 -9.79
C PRO A 28 -11.12 -18.14 -8.52
N ASP A 29 -11.66 -19.35 -8.57
CA ASP A 29 -12.34 -19.94 -7.42
C ASP A 29 -11.34 -20.26 -6.32
N ALA A 30 -10.18 -20.81 -6.68
CA ALA A 30 -9.10 -21.07 -5.72
C ALA A 30 -8.58 -19.78 -5.06
N VAL A 31 -8.46 -18.69 -5.82
CA VAL A 31 -8.05 -17.38 -5.29
C VAL A 31 -9.13 -16.80 -4.36
N ILE A 32 -10.41 -16.93 -4.75
CA ILE A 32 -11.55 -16.47 -3.96
C ILE A 32 -11.66 -17.23 -2.64
N ASP A 33 -11.48 -18.55 -2.67
CA ASP A 33 -11.55 -19.40 -1.47
C ASP A 33 -10.46 -19.05 -0.44
N GLN A 34 -9.29 -18.64 -0.93
CA GLN A 34 -8.17 -18.28 -0.06
C GLN A 34 -8.26 -16.86 0.51
N LEU A 35 -8.71 -15.90 -0.27
CA LEU A 35 -8.57 -14.47 0.01
C LEU A 35 -9.90 -13.72 0.09
N GLY A 36 -10.96 -14.36 -0.30
CA GLY A 36 -12.28 -13.76 -0.37
C GLY A 36 -12.54 -12.99 -1.67
N VAL A 37 -13.80 -12.98 -2.07
CA VAL A 37 -14.24 -12.38 -3.33
C VAL A 37 -13.94 -10.87 -3.42
N ASP A 38 -14.03 -10.14 -2.33
CA ASP A 38 -13.80 -8.69 -2.32
C ASP A 38 -12.36 -8.33 -2.63
N ALA A 39 -11.40 -9.10 -2.11
CA ALA A 39 -9.99 -8.90 -2.39
C ALA A 39 -9.66 -9.15 -3.87
N VAL A 40 -10.27 -10.19 -4.46
CA VAL A 40 -10.12 -10.51 -5.88
C VAL A 40 -10.70 -9.40 -6.74
N ARG A 41 -11.94 -8.95 -6.46
CA ARG A 41 -12.59 -7.86 -7.18
C ARG A 41 -11.78 -6.57 -7.09
N TYR A 42 -11.32 -6.23 -5.87
CA TYR A 42 -10.47 -5.06 -5.64
C TYR A 42 -9.21 -5.11 -6.49
N PHE A 43 -8.47 -6.22 -6.44
CA PHE A 43 -7.23 -6.36 -7.20
C PHE A 43 -7.46 -6.16 -8.70
N PHE A 44 -8.42 -6.87 -9.29
CA PHE A 44 -8.68 -6.77 -10.72
C PHE A 44 -9.13 -5.37 -11.17
N LEU A 45 -9.93 -4.69 -10.37
CA LEU A 45 -10.44 -3.35 -10.72
C LEU A 45 -9.45 -2.23 -10.34
N ARG A 46 -8.48 -2.52 -9.48
CA ARG A 46 -7.47 -1.56 -9.03
C ARG A 46 -6.20 -1.60 -9.87
N GLU A 47 -5.75 -2.81 -10.22
CA GLU A 47 -4.48 -3.01 -10.93
C GLU A 47 -4.60 -2.73 -12.42
N GLY A 48 -5.66 -3.23 -13.06
CA GLY A 48 -5.89 -3.07 -14.49
C GLY A 48 -6.51 -1.73 -14.85
N SER A 49 -5.85 -0.95 -15.70
CA SER A 49 -6.52 0.17 -16.38
C SER A 49 -7.40 -0.35 -17.50
N PHE A 50 -8.65 0.12 -17.58
CA PHE A 50 -9.59 -0.30 -18.62
C PHE A 50 -9.01 -0.02 -20.02
N GLY A 51 -9.03 -1.03 -20.89
CA GLY A 51 -8.49 -0.93 -22.27
C GLY A 51 -6.98 -1.18 -22.40
N GLN A 52 -6.26 -1.40 -21.31
CA GLN A 52 -4.85 -1.79 -21.30
C GLN A 52 -4.68 -3.26 -20.94
N ASP A 53 -3.72 -3.93 -21.58
CA ASP A 53 -3.29 -5.27 -21.16
C ASP A 53 -2.47 -5.19 -19.88
N TRP A 54 -2.62 -6.18 -19.00
CA TRP A 54 -1.85 -6.22 -17.77
C TRP A 54 -1.56 -7.66 -17.32
N ASP A 55 -0.53 -7.82 -16.49
CA ASP A 55 -0.03 -9.12 -16.08
C ASP A 55 -0.41 -9.45 -14.64
N PHE A 56 -1.00 -10.63 -14.44
CA PHE A 56 -1.28 -11.14 -13.11
C PHE A 56 -0.04 -11.84 -12.55
N THR A 57 0.38 -11.42 -11.38
CA THR A 57 1.39 -12.12 -10.60
C THR A 57 0.91 -12.29 -9.16
N ASP A 58 1.20 -13.44 -8.54
CA ASP A 58 0.86 -13.69 -7.14
C ASP A 58 1.53 -12.66 -6.22
N LEU A 59 2.74 -12.23 -6.58
CA LEU A 59 3.48 -11.22 -5.82
C LEU A 59 2.77 -9.85 -5.85
N ALA A 60 2.29 -9.42 -7.02
CA ALA A 60 1.52 -8.18 -7.15
C ALA A 60 0.21 -8.27 -6.35
N PHE A 61 -0.48 -9.41 -6.43
CA PHE A 61 -1.72 -9.63 -5.68
C PHE A 61 -1.49 -9.55 -4.17
N VAL A 62 -0.56 -10.34 -3.63
CA VAL A 62 -0.24 -10.35 -2.19
C VAL A 62 0.29 -8.98 -1.73
N GLY A 63 1.10 -8.34 -2.56
CA GLY A 63 1.60 -6.99 -2.30
C GLY A 63 0.45 -5.99 -2.15
N ARG A 64 -0.44 -5.94 -3.13
CA ARG A 64 -1.62 -5.05 -3.14
C ARG A 64 -2.59 -5.37 -1.99
N TYR A 65 -2.87 -6.64 -1.74
CA TYR A 65 -3.72 -7.07 -0.64
C TYR A 65 -3.15 -6.59 0.71
N ASN A 66 -1.86 -6.83 0.95
CA ASN A 66 -1.25 -6.46 2.22
C ASN A 66 -1.11 -4.94 2.40
N SER A 67 -0.73 -4.21 1.35
CA SER A 67 -0.59 -2.75 1.44
C SER A 67 -1.95 -2.08 1.57
N ASP A 68 -2.82 -2.27 0.59
CA ASP A 68 -4.03 -1.47 0.47
C ASP A 68 -5.15 -1.97 1.39
N LEU A 69 -5.37 -3.30 1.43
CA LEU A 69 -6.51 -3.84 2.18
C LEU A 69 -6.17 -4.09 3.66
N ALA A 70 -5.07 -4.78 3.96
CA ALA A 70 -4.74 -5.11 5.34
C ALA A 70 -4.15 -3.90 6.09
N ASN A 71 -3.11 -3.24 5.52
CA ASN A 71 -2.42 -2.16 6.21
C ASN A 71 -3.18 -0.82 6.11
N ASP A 72 -3.67 -0.44 4.93
CA ASP A 72 -4.31 0.86 4.79
C ASP A 72 -5.75 0.86 5.30
N LEU A 73 -6.67 0.18 4.60
CA LEU A 73 -8.09 0.19 4.95
C LEU A 73 -8.36 -0.55 6.26
N GLY A 74 -7.82 -1.75 6.43
CA GLY A 74 -8.03 -2.57 7.63
C GLY A 74 -7.49 -1.89 8.89
N ASN A 75 -6.30 -1.29 8.81
CA ASN A 75 -5.72 -0.55 9.92
C ASN A 75 -6.49 0.75 10.23
N LEU A 76 -6.93 1.49 9.20
CA LEU A 76 -7.75 2.70 9.40
C LEU A 76 -9.02 2.37 10.19
N VAL A 77 -9.79 1.39 9.73
CA VAL A 77 -11.06 0.98 10.37
C VAL A 77 -10.81 0.49 11.80
N SER A 78 -9.85 -0.40 11.99
CA SER A 78 -9.50 -0.94 13.31
C SER A 78 -9.09 0.16 14.28
N ARG A 79 -8.22 1.08 13.87
CA ARG A 79 -7.76 2.21 14.71
C ARG A 79 -8.91 3.15 15.05
N ALA A 80 -9.73 3.54 14.06
CA ALA A 80 -10.86 4.44 14.27
C ALA A 80 -11.83 3.86 15.31
N LEU A 81 -12.27 2.62 15.15
CA LEU A 81 -13.19 1.97 16.07
C LEU A 81 -12.60 1.74 17.47
N THR A 82 -11.32 1.28 17.53
CA THR A 82 -10.65 1.07 18.83
C THR A 82 -10.47 2.37 19.61
N MET A 83 -10.21 3.49 18.94
CA MET A 83 -10.13 4.79 19.62
C MET A 83 -11.48 5.23 20.16
N VAL A 84 -12.57 5.03 19.41
CA VAL A 84 -13.92 5.36 19.89
C VAL A 84 -14.33 4.42 21.02
N GLU A 85 -14.00 3.14 20.93
CA GLU A 85 -14.23 2.21 22.05
C GLU A 85 -13.51 2.70 23.31
N ARG A 86 -12.24 3.05 23.19
CA ARG A 86 -11.41 3.47 24.32
C ARG A 86 -11.77 4.83 24.89
N TYR A 87 -12.09 5.81 24.06
CA TYR A 87 -12.25 7.20 24.47
C TYR A 87 -13.71 7.66 24.56
N CYS A 88 -14.63 6.97 23.88
CA CYS A 88 -16.05 7.32 23.82
C CYS A 88 -16.97 6.18 24.27
N ASN A 89 -16.43 5.18 24.99
CA ASN A 89 -17.18 4.01 25.49
C ASN A 89 -17.96 3.29 24.37
N GLY A 90 -17.35 3.15 23.18
CA GLY A 90 -17.95 2.47 22.03
C GLY A 90 -19.19 3.16 21.45
N LYS A 91 -19.36 4.45 21.67
CA LYS A 91 -20.47 5.23 21.14
C LYS A 91 -19.99 6.31 20.19
N VAL A 92 -20.74 6.55 19.13
CA VAL A 92 -20.48 7.64 18.20
C VAL A 92 -20.40 8.98 18.97
N PRO A 93 -19.31 9.74 18.88
CA PRO A 93 -19.18 11.04 19.57
C PRO A 93 -20.23 12.04 19.13
N ALA A 94 -20.32 13.15 19.86
CA ALA A 94 -21.20 14.26 19.49
C ALA A 94 -20.82 14.81 18.10
N ARG A 95 -21.84 15.13 17.30
CA ARG A 95 -21.62 15.77 15.99
C ARG A 95 -21.03 17.16 16.21
N PRO A 96 -19.88 17.48 15.58
CA PRO A 96 -19.32 18.80 15.69
C PRO A 96 -20.27 19.85 15.10
N ALA A 97 -20.30 21.04 15.69
CA ALA A 97 -20.88 22.20 15.04
C ALA A 97 -20.11 22.48 13.74
N ILE A 98 -20.82 22.79 12.64
CA ILE A 98 -20.17 23.17 11.38
C ILE A 98 -19.36 24.44 11.67
N PRO A 99 -18.02 24.45 11.51
CA PRO A 99 -17.23 25.63 11.72
C PRO A 99 -17.66 26.72 10.73
N GLN A 100 -18.09 27.86 11.23
CA GLN A 100 -18.23 29.05 10.40
C GLN A 100 -16.83 29.66 10.28
N GLY A 101 -16.07 29.27 9.24
CA GLY A 101 -14.82 29.90 8.84
C GLY A 101 -13.68 29.77 9.86
N GLY A 102 -12.70 28.94 9.59
CA GLY A 102 -11.48 28.87 10.38
C GLY A 102 -10.56 27.78 9.90
N ALA A 103 -9.46 28.20 9.31
CA ALA A 103 -8.40 27.34 8.85
C ALA A 103 -7.79 26.54 10.00
N LEU A 104 -7.90 25.22 9.94
CA LEU A 104 -7.04 24.33 10.68
C LEU A 104 -6.36 23.44 9.63
N GLY A 105 -5.10 23.69 9.34
CA GLY A 105 -4.30 22.99 8.33
C GLY A 105 -4.47 21.46 8.41
N PHE A 106 -4.61 20.75 7.34
CA PHE A 106 -5.14 19.40 7.15
C PHE A 106 -6.67 19.28 7.22
N GLU A 107 -7.36 20.30 7.63
CA GLU A 107 -8.79 20.32 7.88
C GLU A 107 -9.60 20.66 6.63
N GLU A 108 -8.99 21.25 5.62
CA GLU A 108 -9.69 21.57 4.38
C GLU A 108 -10.24 20.33 3.67
N ASP A 109 -9.55 19.18 3.80
CA ASP A 109 -9.97 17.92 3.16
C ASP A 109 -10.92 17.06 4.02
N LEU A 110 -10.95 17.25 5.33
CA LEU A 110 -11.82 16.48 6.24
C LEU A 110 -13.08 17.22 6.66
N GLN A 111 -13.22 18.50 6.37
CA GLN A 111 -14.13 19.37 7.13
C GLN A 111 -15.12 20.20 6.33
N VAL A 112 -14.93 20.43 5.06
CA VAL A 112 -15.90 21.23 4.32
C VAL A 112 -16.94 20.29 3.72
N PRO A 113 -18.22 20.37 4.13
CA PRO A 113 -19.28 19.55 3.53
C PRO A 113 -19.20 19.49 2.01
N GLY A 114 -18.94 20.61 1.34
CA GLY A 114 -18.78 20.69 -0.09
C GLY A 114 -17.54 19.97 -0.66
N THR A 115 -16.43 19.86 0.08
CA THR A 115 -15.23 19.12 -0.38
C THR A 115 -15.42 17.61 -0.29
N THR A 116 -16.05 17.13 0.78
CA THR A 116 -16.37 15.69 0.92
C THR A 116 -17.37 15.26 -0.14
N GLU A 117 -18.42 16.03 -0.37
CA GLU A 117 -19.43 15.78 -1.40
C GLU A 117 -18.80 15.80 -2.80
N ARG A 118 -17.93 16.78 -3.07
CA ARG A 118 -17.18 16.85 -4.33
C ARG A 118 -16.28 15.64 -4.53
N ARG A 119 -15.59 15.16 -3.49
CA ARG A 119 -14.76 13.96 -3.55
C ARG A 119 -15.62 12.73 -3.84
N CYS A 120 -16.74 12.57 -3.17
CA CYS A 120 -17.70 11.50 -3.45
C CYS A 120 -18.19 11.55 -4.91
N GLN A 121 -18.47 12.75 -5.41
CA GLN A 121 -18.90 12.94 -6.80
C GLN A 121 -17.80 12.56 -7.79
N ILE A 122 -16.54 12.93 -7.55
CA ILE A 122 -15.40 12.54 -8.41
C ILE A 122 -15.30 11.01 -8.50
N VAL A 123 -15.40 10.32 -7.37
CA VAL A 123 -15.35 8.85 -7.34
C VAL A 123 -16.53 8.26 -8.11
N PHE A 124 -17.72 8.82 -7.93
CA PHE A 124 -18.93 8.38 -8.62
C PHE A 124 -18.82 8.57 -10.14
N ASP A 125 -18.40 9.75 -10.59
CA ASP A 125 -18.21 10.06 -12.02
C ASP A 125 -17.19 9.11 -12.68
N ARG A 126 -16.12 8.75 -11.94
CA ARG A 126 -15.15 7.76 -12.42
C ARG A 126 -15.75 6.36 -12.55
N TYR A 127 -16.60 5.94 -11.62
CA TYR A 127 -17.32 4.67 -11.74
C TYR A 127 -18.27 4.68 -12.95
N GLU A 128 -19.02 5.76 -13.18
CA GLU A 128 -19.90 5.92 -14.34
C GLU A 128 -19.12 5.88 -15.66
N SER A 129 -17.90 6.41 -15.67
CA SER A 129 -16.98 6.38 -16.81
C SER A 129 -16.21 5.08 -16.95
N LEU A 130 -16.43 4.09 -16.05
CA LEU A 130 -15.72 2.80 -15.98
C LEU A 130 -14.21 2.96 -15.68
N GLU A 131 -13.79 4.07 -15.10
CA GLU A 131 -12.43 4.33 -14.63
C GLU A 131 -12.21 3.74 -13.22
N PHE A 132 -12.44 2.44 -13.06
CA PHE A 132 -12.43 1.77 -11.75
C PHE A 132 -11.11 1.98 -10.99
N SER A 133 -9.97 1.83 -11.67
CA SER A 133 -8.65 2.03 -11.05
C SER A 133 -8.48 3.47 -10.55
N GLY A 134 -8.94 4.45 -11.33
CA GLY A 134 -8.96 5.86 -10.94
C GLY A 134 -9.89 6.13 -9.77
N ALA A 135 -11.11 5.59 -9.78
CA ALA A 135 -12.06 5.72 -8.66
C ALA A 135 -11.47 5.16 -7.36
N LEU A 136 -10.91 3.96 -7.41
CA LEU A 136 -10.27 3.33 -6.25
C LEU A 136 -9.01 4.09 -5.79
N SER A 137 -8.25 4.69 -6.70
CA SER A 137 -7.11 5.55 -6.35
C SER A 137 -7.54 6.75 -5.51
N GLU A 138 -8.65 7.40 -5.86
CA GLU A 138 -9.21 8.52 -5.08
C GLU A 138 -9.65 8.06 -3.68
N VAL A 139 -10.33 6.91 -3.58
CA VAL A 139 -10.75 6.36 -2.30
C VAL A 139 -9.51 6.04 -1.43
N TRP A 140 -8.46 5.40 -2.00
CA TRP A 140 -7.26 5.05 -1.25
C TRP A 140 -6.38 6.26 -0.89
N SER A 141 -6.37 7.31 -1.72
CA SER A 141 -5.79 8.60 -1.34
C SER A 141 -6.44 9.14 -0.07
N TRP A 142 -7.76 9.05 0.04
CA TRP A 142 -8.47 9.46 1.24
C TRP A 142 -8.15 8.58 2.46
N VAL A 143 -8.10 7.25 2.28
CA VAL A 143 -7.66 6.30 3.33
C VAL A 143 -6.27 6.67 3.85
N GLY A 144 -5.32 6.96 2.96
CA GLY A 144 -3.96 7.38 3.33
C GLY A 144 -3.94 8.69 4.11
N GLN A 145 -4.69 9.70 3.67
CA GLN A 145 -4.83 10.98 4.37
C GLN A 145 -5.40 10.81 5.77
N LEU A 146 -6.42 9.95 5.96
CA LEU A 146 -7.00 9.69 7.28
C LEU A 146 -6.02 8.95 8.20
N ASN A 147 -5.27 7.98 7.69
CA ASN A 147 -4.21 7.32 8.48
C ASN A 147 -3.14 8.33 8.92
N GLN A 148 -2.75 9.26 8.06
CA GLN A 148 -1.82 10.33 8.39
C GLN A 148 -2.42 11.32 9.40
N ALA A 149 -3.69 11.70 9.25
CA ALA A 149 -4.40 12.58 10.18
C ALA A 149 -4.44 12.01 11.61
N ILE A 150 -4.65 10.69 11.76
CA ILE A 150 -4.57 10.02 13.07
C ILE A 150 -3.19 10.21 13.71
N VAL A 151 -2.11 10.11 12.93
CA VAL A 151 -0.74 10.28 13.46
C VAL A 151 -0.49 11.73 13.86
N LEU A 152 -0.87 12.69 13.02
CA LEU A 152 -0.62 14.11 13.25
C LEU A 152 -1.46 14.69 14.40
N ARG A 153 -2.73 14.30 14.51
CA ARG A 153 -3.64 14.74 15.57
C ARG A 153 -3.36 14.09 16.92
N ALA A 154 -2.69 12.94 16.89
CA ALA A 154 -2.33 12.20 18.09
C ALA A 154 -3.49 12.12 19.13
N PRO A 155 -4.63 11.47 18.79
CA PRO A 155 -5.82 11.46 19.66
C PRO A 155 -5.54 10.95 21.08
N TRP A 156 -4.50 10.14 21.24
CA TRP A 156 -4.03 9.67 22.55
C TRP A 156 -3.43 10.79 23.41
N GLU A 157 -2.91 11.87 22.79
CA GLU A 157 -2.47 13.06 23.52
C GLU A 157 -3.66 13.95 23.87
N LEU A 158 -4.62 14.13 22.94
CA LEU A 158 -5.86 14.86 23.22
C LEU A 158 -6.64 14.24 24.39
N ALA A 159 -6.65 12.91 24.47
CA ALA A 159 -7.37 12.18 25.52
C ALA A 159 -6.77 12.36 26.93
N LYS A 160 -5.52 12.85 27.06
CA LYS A 160 -4.87 13.12 28.35
C LYS A 160 -5.35 14.43 28.98
N ASP A 161 -5.85 15.35 28.18
CA ASP A 161 -6.28 16.68 28.63
C ASP A 161 -7.83 16.79 28.60
N PRO A 162 -8.48 16.81 29.77
CA PRO A 162 -9.94 16.97 29.83
C PRO A 162 -10.45 18.25 29.17
N GLY A 163 -9.64 19.32 29.14
CA GLY A 163 -10.00 20.60 28.50
C GLY A 163 -10.07 20.49 26.96
N ARG A 164 -9.44 19.47 26.37
CA ARG A 164 -9.45 19.22 24.92
C ARG A 164 -10.40 18.10 24.50
N ARG A 165 -11.32 17.72 25.38
CA ARG A 165 -12.30 16.66 25.10
C ARG A 165 -13.14 16.95 23.85
N GLY A 166 -13.55 18.19 23.66
CA GLY A 166 -14.31 18.58 22.46
C GLY A 166 -13.56 18.42 21.15
N GLU A 167 -12.23 18.68 21.16
CA GLU A 167 -11.37 18.45 19.99
C GLU A 167 -11.25 16.96 19.65
N LEU A 168 -11.15 16.11 20.68
CA LEU A 168 -11.07 14.67 20.52
C LEU A 168 -12.40 14.12 19.94
N ASP A 169 -13.53 14.54 20.49
CA ASP A 169 -14.86 14.09 20.05
C ASP A 169 -15.14 14.55 18.61
N ASP A 170 -14.77 15.79 18.25
CA ASP A 170 -14.88 16.32 16.89
C ASP A 170 -14.05 15.48 15.91
N PHE A 171 -12.76 15.25 16.23
CA PHE A 171 -11.89 14.45 15.38
C PHE A 171 -12.42 13.03 15.18
N LEU A 172 -12.82 12.34 16.25
CA LEU A 172 -13.30 10.97 16.19
C LEU A 172 -14.63 10.85 15.43
N TYR A 173 -15.55 11.80 15.60
CA TYR A 173 -16.79 11.84 14.82
C TYR A 173 -16.50 11.93 13.31
N ARG A 174 -15.63 12.88 12.91
CA ARG A 174 -15.26 13.09 11.51
C ARG A 174 -14.55 11.88 10.92
N LEU A 175 -13.66 11.26 11.70
CA LEU A 175 -12.98 10.04 11.29
C LEU A 175 -13.97 8.89 11.02
N LEU A 176 -14.94 8.66 11.92
CA LEU A 176 -15.97 7.63 11.73
C LEU A 176 -16.83 7.92 10.50
N GLU A 177 -17.22 9.18 10.32
CA GLU A 177 -18.05 9.59 9.18
C GLU A 177 -17.32 9.41 7.85
N ALA A 178 -16.02 9.73 7.81
CA ALA A 178 -15.19 9.46 6.65
C ALA A 178 -15.04 7.96 6.36
N VAL A 179 -14.85 7.13 7.40
CA VAL A 179 -14.83 5.66 7.27
C VAL A 179 -16.15 5.13 6.72
N ARG A 180 -17.29 5.68 7.16
CA ARG A 180 -18.60 5.35 6.62
C ARG A 180 -18.71 5.66 5.13
N LEU A 181 -18.30 6.85 4.73
CA LEU A 181 -18.34 7.27 3.32
C LEU A 181 -17.41 6.42 2.44
N ILE A 182 -16.20 6.11 2.92
CA ILE A 182 -15.28 5.21 2.25
C ILE A 182 -15.93 3.83 2.04
N ALA A 183 -16.62 3.30 3.05
CA ALA A 183 -17.31 2.03 2.92
C ALA A 183 -18.40 2.08 1.84
N VAL A 184 -19.19 3.16 1.78
CA VAL A 184 -20.22 3.35 0.73
C VAL A 184 -19.57 3.44 -0.66
N LEU A 185 -18.49 4.21 -0.81
CA LEU A 185 -17.77 4.37 -2.08
C LEU A 185 -17.08 3.07 -2.53
N ALA A 186 -16.59 2.26 -1.60
CA ALA A 186 -15.97 0.98 -1.90
C ALA A 186 -16.97 -0.15 -2.19
N CYS A 187 -18.25 0.03 -1.83
CA CYS A 187 -19.28 -1.00 -1.92
C CYS A 187 -19.46 -1.58 -3.34
N PRO A 188 -19.44 -0.81 -4.44
CA PRO A 188 -19.55 -1.37 -5.78
C PRO A 188 -18.47 -2.41 -6.11
N VAL A 189 -17.31 -2.30 -5.49
CA VAL A 189 -16.16 -3.19 -5.70
C VAL A 189 -16.06 -4.26 -4.61
N MET A 190 -16.24 -3.88 -3.35
CA MET A 190 -16.08 -4.74 -2.16
C MET A 190 -17.34 -4.75 -1.28
N PRO A 191 -18.46 -5.32 -1.76
CA PRO A 191 -19.73 -5.24 -1.06
C PRO A 191 -19.73 -5.90 0.33
N ARG A 192 -19.03 -7.03 0.51
CA ARG A 192 -18.96 -7.73 1.78
C ARG A 192 -18.15 -6.94 2.82
N ALA A 193 -16.99 -6.41 2.44
CA ALA A 193 -16.16 -5.58 3.31
C ALA A 193 -16.88 -4.28 3.68
N ALA A 194 -17.52 -3.62 2.71
CA ALA A 194 -18.32 -2.43 2.93
C ALA A 194 -19.46 -2.70 3.94
N GLY A 195 -20.20 -3.79 3.75
CA GLY A 195 -21.27 -4.19 4.67
C GLY A 195 -20.76 -4.48 6.09
N ARG A 196 -19.58 -5.10 6.22
CA ARG A 196 -18.94 -5.34 7.54
C ARG A 196 -18.54 -4.03 8.20
N ILE A 197 -17.92 -3.09 7.48
CA ILE A 197 -17.54 -1.77 8.02
C ILE A 197 -18.79 -1.04 8.50
N LEU A 198 -19.83 -0.94 7.67
CA LEU A 198 -21.09 -0.29 8.04
C LEU A 198 -21.76 -0.99 9.23
N GLY A 199 -21.73 -2.32 9.26
CA GLY A 199 -22.21 -3.10 10.40
C GLY A 199 -21.49 -2.79 11.71
N MET A 200 -20.15 -2.64 11.67
CA MET A 200 -19.35 -2.22 12.84
C MET A 200 -19.71 -0.80 13.29
N LEU A 201 -20.10 0.09 12.37
CA LEU A 201 -20.63 1.43 12.68
C LEU A 201 -22.09 1.43 13.16
N GLY A 202 -22.71 0.26 13.30
CA GLY A 202 -24.11 0.15 13.72
C GLY A 202 -25.12 0.42 12.61
N ILE A 203 -24.69 0.56 11.36
CA ILE A 203 -25.55 0.82 10.20
C ILE A 203 -26.00 -0.51 9.60
N THR A 204 -27.30 -0.62 9.36
CA THR A 204 -27.93 -1.80 8.74
C THR A 204 -28.56 -1.42 7.39
N GLY A 205 -28.62 -2.40 6.48
CA GLY A 205 -29.17 -2.22 5.13
C GLY A 205 -28.09 -2.10 4.06
N GLU A 206 -28.52 -2.13 2.80
CA GLU A 206 -27.63 -2.00 1.66
C GLU A 206 -27.29 -0.52 1.43
N PRO A 207 -25.98 -0.18 1.31
CA PRO A 207 -25.56 1.19 1.04
C PRO A 207 -25.97 1.61 -0.39
N ALA A 208 -26.35 2.87 -0.53
CA ALA A 208 -26.75 3.46 -1.79
C ALA A 208 -26.13 4.86 -1.98
N ALA A 209 -26.19 5.40 -3.19
CA ALA A 209 -25.67 6.73 -3.50
C ALA A 209 -26.25 7.83 -2.61
N ARG A 210 -27.52 7.71 -2.16
CA ARG A 210 -28.12 8.64 -1.19
C ARG A 210 -27.40 8.68 0.17
N ASP A 211 -26.57 7.68 0.47
CA ASP A 211 -25.83 7.58 1.73
C ASP A 211 -24.46 8.31 1.66
N LEU A 212 -24.15 8.96 0.55
CA LEU A 212 -22.90 9.73 0.36
C LEU A 212 -22.96 11.14 0.97
N SER A 213 -24.08 11.57 1.55
CA SER A 213 -24.16 12.84 2.28
C SER A 213 -23.44 12.75 3.62
N TRP A 214 -22.78 13.83 4.02
CA TRP A 214 -22.07 13.95 5.30
C TRP A 214 -23.04 14.05 6.49
N GLY A 215 -22.58 13.56 7.65
CA GLY A 215 -23.27 13.77 8.93
C GLY A 215 -24.44 12.80 9.17
N ARG A 216 -24.35 11.59 8.66
CA ARG A 216 -25.42 10.58 8.83
C ARG A 216 -25.21 9.62 10.01
N LEU A 217 -24.05 9.62 10.63
CA LEU A 217 -23.86 8.89 11.88
C LEU A 217 -24.63 9.61 13.01
N GLU A 218 -25.42 8.83 13.74
CA GLU A 218 -26.21 9.35 14.85
C GLU A 218 -25.35 9.36 16.12
N PRO A 219 -25.14 10.54 16.74
CA PRO A 219 -24.41 10.65 18.01
C PRO A 219 -25.02 9.77 19.11
N GLY A 220 -24.16 9.14 19.89
CA GLY A 220 -24.58 8.24 20.97
C GLY A 220 -24.94 6.83 20.51
N SER A 221 -25.04 6.56 19.20
CA SER A 221 -25.25 5.20 18.68
C SER A 221 -24.11 4.27 19.06
N PRO A 222 -24.40 3.03 19.49
CA PRO A 222 -23.35 2.08 19.85
C PRO A 222 -22.65 1.53 18.60
N LEU A 223 -21.33 1.48 18.64
CA LEU A 223 -20.53 0.72 17.69
C LEU A 223 -20.60 -0.77 18.03
N ARG A 224 -20.38 -1.62 17.03
CA ARG A 224 -20.24 -3.06 17.24
C ARG A 224 -18.77 -3.43 17.39
N SER A 225 -18.54 -4.67 17.84
CA SER A 225 -17.17 -5.20 18.02
C SER A 225 -16.33 -5.08 16.76
N VAL A 226 -15.07 -4.71 16.96
CA VAL A 226 -14.08 -4.60 15.88
C VAL A 226 -13.68 -6.01 15.42
N GLU A 227 -13.87 -6.29 14.14
CA GLU A 227 -13.44 -7.53 13.53
C GLU A 227 -12.34 -7.25 12.47
N PRO A 228 -11.30 -8.10 12.40
CA PRO A 228 -10.31 -7.97 11.33
C PRO A 228 -10.98 -8.09 9.95
N LEU A 229 -10.85 -7.04 9.12
CA LEU A 229 -11.44 -7.03 7.77
C LEU A 229 -10.63 -7.91 6.82
N PHE A 230 -9.32 -7.71 6.80
CA PHE A 230 -8.37 -8.36 5.91
C PHE A 230 -7.16 -8.83 6.73
N PRO A 231 -7.12 -10.11 7.13
CA PRO A 231 -5.94 -10.68 7.78
C PRO A 231 -4.74 -10.61 6.84
N ARG A 232 -3.57 -10.24 7.38
CA ARG A 232 -2.35 -10.14 6.56
C ARG A 232 -1.94 -11.50 6.02
N ILE A 233 -1.57 -11.55 4.73
CA ILE A 233 -1.06 -12.76 4.08
C ILE A 233 0.45 -12.81 4.28
N GLU A 234 0.96 -13.94 4.78
CA GLU A 234 2.39 -14.21 4.83
C GLU A 234 2.93 -14.48 3.42
N LYS A 235 4.15 -14.00 3.13
CA LYS A 235 4.74 -13.95 1.78
C LYS A 235 4.96 -15.30 1.08
N GLU A 236 4.74 -16.43 1.74
CA GLU A 236 5.03 -17.77 1.21
C GLU A 236 3.85 -18.45 0.48
N ARG A 237 2.68 -17.80 0.38
CA ARG A 237 1.53 -18.40 -0.29
C ARG A 237 1.48 -17.98 -1.76
N THR A 238 1.73 -18.94 -2.66
CA THR A 238 1.29 -18.84 -4.06
C THR A 238 -0.23 -18.93 -4.11
N VAL A 239 -0.86 -17.90 -4.64
CA VAL A 239 -2.33 -17.73 -4.65
C VAL A 239 -2.96 -18.50 -5.82
N SER A 240 -2.17 -18.80 -6.87
CA SER A 240 -2.67 -19.32 -8.15
C SER A 240 -2.52 -20.83 -8.35
N ASP A 241 -1.81 -21.56 -7.46
CA ASP A 241 -1.48 -22.98 -7.67
C ASP A 241 -2.14 -23.93 -6.65
N SER A 242 -3.46 -23.85 -6.50
CA SER A 242 -4.19 -24.92 -5.80
C SER A 242 -4.73 -25.96 -6.79
N LYS A 243 -3.93 -26.97 -7.07
CA LYS A 243 -4.40 -28.22 -7.67
C LYS A 243 -5.06 -29.06 -6.57
N PRO A 244 -6.27 -29.64 -6.77
CA PRO A 244 -6.85 -30.52 -5.78
C PRO A 244 -5.96 -31.77 -5.56
N PRO A 245 -5.91 -32.34 -4.36
CA PRO A 245 -5.00 -33.42 -4.04
C PRO A 245 -5.41 -34.70 -4.78
N GLN A 246 -4.67 -35.08 -5.82
CA GLN A 246 -4.63 -36.44 -6.31
C GLN A 246 -3.56 -37.20 -5.52
N ALA A 247 -4.00 -38.22 -4.80
CA ALA A 247 -3.13 -39.14 -4.10
C ALA A 247 -2.27 -39.92 -5.09
N THR A 248 -0.96 -39.79 -4.97
CA THR A 248 0.02 -40.73 -5.53
C THR A 248 1.19 -40.89 -4.58
N PRO A 249 1.81 -42.09 -4.49
CA PRO A 249 2.68 -42.47 -3.41
C PRO A 249 4.08 -41.83 -3.49
N PRO A 250 4.88 -41.92 -2.40
CA PRO A 250 6.03 -41.07 -2.19
C PRO A 250 7.21 -41.45 -3.09
N VAL A 251 7.73 -40.49 -3.83
CA VAL A 251 9.06 -40.54 -4.42
C VAL A 251 9.94 -39.65 -3.58
N GLU A 252 10.94 -40.23 -2.97
CA GLU A 252 12.02 -39.52 -2.28
C GLU A 252 12.71 -38.57 -3.24
N THR A 253 12.60 -37.30 -2.97
CA THR A 253 13.42 -36.26 -3.61
C THR A 253 14.17 -35.50 -2.51
N THR A 254 15.45 -35.56 -2.60
CA THR A 254 16.44 -34.87 -1.77
C THR A 254 16.09 -33.39 -1.62
N GLN A 255 15.78 -33.00 -0.40
CA GLN A 255 15.47 -31.61 -0.03
C GLN A 255 16.72 -30.75 -0.24
N ALA A 256 16.64 -29.79 -1.13
CA ALA A 256 17.47 -28.60 -1.03
C ALA A 256 16.94 -27.76 0.15
N ALA A 257 17.82 -27.44 1.09
CA ALA A 257 17.48 -26.69 2.29
C ALA A 257 16.82 -25.34 1.96
N PRO A 258 15.77 -24.93 2.71
CA PRO A 258 15.17 -23.61 2.55
C PRO A 258 16.22 -22.53 2.90
N PRO A 259 16.16 -21.36 2.24
CA PRO A 259 17.01 -20.26 2.65
C PRO A 259 16.68 -19.89 4.11
N PRO A 260 17.69 -19.58 4.93
CA PRO A 260 17.49 -19.34 6.34
C PRO A 260 16.48 -18.21 6.54
N THR A 261 15.46 -18.47 7.32
CA THR A 261 14.59 -17.43 7.90
C THR A 261 15.51 -16.43 8.57
N ALA A 262 15.55 -15.21 8.05
CA ALA A 262 16.37 -14.15 8.67
C ALA A 262 15.87 -13.96 10.10
N ASP A 263 16.68 -14.35 11.07
CA ASP A 263 16.44 -14.06 12.47
C ASP A 263 16.19 -12.56 12.63
N LYS A 264 15.21 -12.20 13.46
CA LYS A 264 14.95 -10.80 13.74
C LYS A 264 16.22 -10.19 14.34
N LEU A 265 16.77 -9.21 13.66
CA LEU A 265 17.93 -8.47 14.15
C LEU A 265 17.52 -7.63 15.36
N ASP A 266 18.35 -7.63 16.39
CA ASP A 266 18.24 -6.66 17.48
C ASP A 266 18.57 -5.26 16.94
N ILE A 267 17.94 -4.22 17.50
CA ILE A 267 18.20 -2.84 17.14
C ILE A 267 19.67 -2.47 17.30
N ALA A 268 20.36 -3.09 18.28
CA ALA A 268 21.79 -2.92 18.52
C ALA A 268 22.64 -3.44 17.35
N ASP A 269 22.24 -4.52 16.71
CA ASP A 269 22.93 -5.09 15.54
C ASP A 269 22.68 -4.23 14.29
N PHE A 270 21.46 -3.75 14.11
CA PHE A 270 21.14 -2.82 13.02
C PHE A 270 21.87 -1.47 13.17
N ALA A 271 22.04 -0.97 14.39
CA ALA A 271 22.75 0.27 14.68
C ALA A 271 24.24 0.22 14.26
N ARG A 272 24.80 -0.98 14.04
CA ARG A 272 26.18 -1.18 13.54
C ARG A 272 26.28 -0.96 12.02
N VAL A 273 25.16 -0.96 11.29
CA VAL A 273 25.11 -0.67 9.86
C VAL A 273 25.14 0.85 9.68
N GLU A 274 26.13 1.33 8.93
CA GLU A 274 26.27 2.76 8.62
C GLU A 274 25.61 3.07 7.28
N LEU A 275 24.44 3.69 7.35
CA LEU A 275 23.71 4.15 6.17
C LEU A 275 23.97 5.65 5.94
N ARG A 276 24.37 6.04 4.73
CA ARG A 276 24.59 7.43 4.34
C ARG A 276 23.91 7.79 3.04
N VAL A 277 23.62 9.07 2.87
CA VAL A 277 23.22 9.65 1.58
C VAL A 277 24.45 9.78 0.71
N GLY A 278 24.40 9.23 -0.50
CA GLY A 278 25.44 9.37 -1.50
C GLY A 278 24.90 10.07 -2.74
N ARG A 279 25.69 11.00 -3.33
CA ARG A 279 25.38 11.60 -4.63
C ARG A 279 26.23 10.99 -5.71
N ILE A 280 25.61 10.44 -6.75
CA ILE A 280 26.33 9.83 -7.87
C ILE A 280 26.97 10.94 -8.73
N GLN A 281 28.30 10.97 -8.79
CA GLN A 281 29.06 11.93 -9.60
C GLN A 281 29.39 11.39 -11.00
N ALA A 282 29.63 10.09 -11.11
CA ALA A 282 29.89 9.43 -12.38
C ALA A 282 29.38 7.99 -12.37
N ALA A 283 28.97 7.49 -13.52
CA ALA A 283 28.52 6.13 -13.71
C ALA A 283 29.01 5.60 -15.04
N GLU A 284 29.55 4.37 -15.08
CA GLU A 284 29.98 3.69 -16.30
C GLU A 284 29.68 2.20 -16.25
N LYS A 285 29.42 1.58 -17.40
CA LYS A 285 29.20 0.13 -17.47
C LYS A 285 30.51 -0.61 -17.21
N VAL A 286 30.47 -1.68 -16.45
CA VAL A 286 31.61 -2.56 -16.25
C VAL A 286 31.84 -3.38 -17.51
N ALA A 287 33.07 -3.32 -18.07
CA ALA A 287 33.41 -4.07 -19.24
C ALA A 287 33.17 -5.57 -19.05
N GLY A 288 32.51 -6.21 -20.01
CA GLY A 288 32.18 -7.64 -19.96
C GLY A 288 30.96 -7.99 -19.11
N SER A 289 30.29 -7.03 -18.47
CA SER A 289 29.06 -7.24 -17.69
C SER A 289 27.84 -6.62 -18.34
N LYS A 290 26.75 -7.39 -18.44
CA LYS A 290 25.44 -6.87 -18.85
C LYS A 290 24.66 -6.21 -17.68
N LYS A 291 25.06 -6.51 -16.42
CA LYS A 291 24.30 -6.15 -15.22
C LYS A 291 24.94 -5.10 -14.33
N LEU A 292 26.28 -4.93 -14.43
CA LEU A 292 27.04 -4.11 -13.49
C LEU A 292 27.32 -2.71 -14.01
N VAL A 293 27.10 -1.72 -13.13
CA VAL A 293 27.51 -0.32 -13.30
C VAL A 293 28.53 0.02 -12.22
N LYS A 294 29.63 0.63 -12.60
CA LYS A 294 30.62 1.25 -11.70
C LYS A 294 30.16 2.68 -11.43
N LEU A 295 30.08 3.06 -10.19
CA LEU A 295 29.60 4.36 -9.73
C LEU A 295 30.71 5.06 -8.94
N GLN A 296 30.87 6.36 -9.14
CA GLN A 296 31.61 7.24 -8.24
C GLN A 296 30.59 8.02 -7.43
N VAL A 297 30.58 7.79 -6.11
CA VAL A 297 29.55 8.31 -5.21
C VAL A 297 30.20 9.19 -4.13
N ASP A 298 29.77 10.43 -4.10
CA ASP A 298 30.16 11.39 -3.06
C ASP A 298 29.37 11.11 -1.77
N LEU A 299 30.08 10.87 -0.68
CA LEU A 299 29.55 10.63 0.66
C LEU A 299 29.79 11.80 1.63
N GLY A 300 29.97 13.03 1.09
CA GLY A 300 30.07 14.23 1.93
C GLY A 300 31.44 14.39 2.61
N GLY A 301 32.51 14.27 1.88
CA GLY A 301 33.91 14.38 2.35
C GLY A 301 34.84 13.38 1.71
N GLU A 302 34.29 12.37 1.07
CA GLU A 302 35.03 11.38 0.28
C GLU A 302 34.18 10.91 -0.91
N VAL A 303 34.85 10.57 -1.99
CA VAL A 303 34.22 9.92 -3.16
C VAL A 303 34.62 8.46 -3.15
N ARG A 304 33.62 7.57 -3.16
CA ARG A 304 33.84 6.12 -3.16
C ARG A 304 33.41 5.48 -4.48
N GLN A 305 34.18 4.50 -4.89
CA GLN A 305 33.83 3.61 -5.99
C GLN A 305 32.90 2.51 -5.47
N LEU A 306 31.72 2.40 -6.08
CA LEU A 306 30.75 1.34 -5.81
C LEU A 306 30.41 0.61 -7.11
N VAL A 307 30.08 -0.68 -7.01
CA VAL A 307 29.61 -1.47 -8.14
C VAL A 307 28.22 -2.02 -7.81
N ALA A 308 27.27 -1.76 -8.70
CA ALA A 308 25.87 -2.14 -8.49
C ALA A 308 25.31 -2.89 -9.70
N GLY A 309 24.45 -3.89 -9.44
CA GLY A 309 23.79 -4.70 -10.45
C GLY A 309 22.55 -4.03 -11.04
N ILE A 310 22.68 -2.82 -11.58
CA ILE A 310 21.55 -1.98 -12.01
C ILE A 310 21.59 -1.60 -13.50
N ALA A 311 22.53 -2.14 -14.28
CA ALA A 311 22.71 -1.76 -15.69
C ALA A 311 21.53 -2.15 -16.61
N GLU A 312 20.70 -3.11 -16.19
CA GLU A 312 19.50 -3.50 -16.93
C GLU A 312 18.33 -2.54 -16.67
N ALA A 313 18.33 -1.85 -15.52
CA ALA A 313 17.27 -0.93 -15.13
C ALA A 313 17.59 0.54 -15.41
N TYR A 314 18.88 0.91 -15.44
CA TYR A 314 19.32 2.30 -15.58
C TYR A 314 20.43 2.45 -16.60
N ALA A 315 20.30 3.42 -17.50
CA ALA A 315 21.40 3.90 -18.30
C ALA A 315 22.37 4.71 -17.41
N PRO A 316 23.69 4.57 -17.55
CA PRO A 316 24.67 5.26 -16.70
C PRO A 316 24.46 6.77 -16.62
N GLU A 317 24.11 7.39 -17.73
CA GLU A 317 23.89 8.85 -17.84
C GLU A 317 22.70 9.30 -16.97
N SER A 318 21.69 8.44 -16.81
CA SER A 318 20.50 8.73 -16.00
C SER A 318 20.74 8.65 -14.50
N LEU A 319 21.89 8.11 -14.07
CA LEU A 319 22.26 7.93 -12.67
C LEU A 319 23.00 9.14 -12.10
N VAL A 320 23.71 9.88 -12.94
CA VAL A 320 24.53 11.03 -12.51
C VAL A 320 23.62 12.11 -11.90
N GLY A 321 24.03 12.62 -10.75
CA GLY A 321 23.30 13.64 -9.98
C GLY A 321 22.24 13.08 -9.02
N LYS A 322 21.88 11.80 -9.08
CA LYS A 322 20.92 11.21 -8.17
C LYS A 322 21.48 11.02 -6.77
N SER A 323 20.66 11.30 -5.76
CA SER A 323 20.92 10.96 -4.37
C SER A 323 20.37 9.56 -4.05
N VAL A 324 21.22 8.71 -3.48
CA VAL A 324 20.92 7.30 -3.20
C VAL A 324 21.32 6.92 -1.77
N ALA A 325 20.65 5.92 -1.21
CA ALA A 325 21.03 5.35 0.08
C ALA A 325 22.20 4.35 -0.11
N VAL A 326 23.24 4.51 0.70
CA VAL A 326 24.50 3.72 0.63
C VAL A 326 24.80 3.10 1.97
N VAL A 327 25.12 1.80 1.99
CA VAL A 327 25.76 1.14 3.15
C VAL A 327 27.26 1.43 3.06
N ALA A 328 27.75 2.25 3.98
CA ALA A 328 29.10 2.83 3.90
C ALA A 328 30.17 2.01 4.64
N ASN A 329 29.80 1.15 5.58
CA ASN A 329 30.74 0.39 6.41
C ASN A 329 30.87 -1.11 6.06
N LEU A 330 30.63 -1.46 4.78
CA LEU A 330 30.89 -2.80 4.27
C LEU A 330 32.37 -2.99 3.96
N LYS A 331 32.86 -4.21 4.14
CA LYS A 331 34.20 -4.60 3.67
C LYS A 331 34.25 -4.51 2.13
N PRO A 332 35.36 -4.04 1.56
CA PRO A 332 35.52 -3.98 0.11
C PRO A 332 35.31 -5.35 -0.53
N ALA A 333 34.58 -5.39 -1.64
CA ALA A 333 34.33 -6.59 -2.43
C ALA A 333 34.73 -6.38 -3.88
N LYS A 334 35.26 -7.42 -4.53
CA LYS A 334 35.59 -7.38 -5.98
C LYS A 334 34.48 -8.05 -6.78
N LEU A 335 33.85 -7.29 -7.70
CA LEU A 335 32.81 -7.77 -8.60
C LEU A 335 33.33 -7.69 -10.04
N MET A 336 33.54 -8.83 -10.69
CA MET A 336 34.17 -8.93 -12.01
C MET A 336 35.50 -8.14 -12.13
N GLY A 337 36.35 -8.22 -11.09
CA GLY A 337 37.66 -7.56 -11.08
C GLY A 337 37.64 -6.07 -10.68
N VAL A 338 36.42 -5.47 -10.53
CA VAL A 338 36.24 -4.07 -10.10
C VAL A 338 35.93 -4.05 -8.60
N GLU A 339 36.67 -3.23 -7.85
CA GLU A 339 36.47 -3.08 -6.40
C GLU A 339 35.26 -2.20 -6.08
N SER A 340 34.45 -2.65 -5.12
CA SER A 340 33.31 -1.91 -4.58
C SER A 340 33.52 -1.66 -3.08
N ASN A 341 33.55 -0.40 -2.67
CA ASN A 341 33.76 0.05 -1.28
C ASN A 341 32.45 0.50 -0.62
N GLY A 342 31.44 -0.36 -0.63
CA GLY A 342 30.09 -0.13 -0.09
C GLY A 342 29.03 -0.69 -1.03
N MET A 343 27.76 -0.46 -0.68
CA MET A 343 26.63 -0.99 -1.43
C MET A 343 25.53 0.07 -1.56
N VAL A 344 25.07 0.30 -2.79
CA VAL A 344 23.87 1.11 -3.04
C VAL A 344 22.63 0.28 -2.74
N LEU A 345 21.69 0.82 -1.98
CA LEU A 345 20.42 0.16 -1.69
C LEU A 345 19.45 0.32 -2.85
N ALA A 346 18.86 -0.79 -3.25
CA ALA A 346 17.82 -0.84 -4.25
C ALA A 346 16.79 -1.91 -3.87
N ALA A 347 15.54 -1.61 -4.12
CA ALA A 347 14.48 -2.62 -4.10
C ALA A 347 14.59 -3.46 -5.37
N SER A 348 14.28 -4.75 -5.27
CA SER A 348 14.12 -5.62 -6.44
C SER A 348 12.63 -5.72 -6.76
N LEU A 349 12.21 -5.14 -7.87
CA LEU A 349 10.86 -5.22 -8.39
C LEU A 349 10.89 -6.02 -9.70
N ASP A 350 10.31 -7.21 -9.68
CA ASP A 350 10.27 -8.12 -10.86
C ASP A 350 11.64 -8.37 -11.52
N GLY A 351 12.67 -8.53 -10.69
CA GLY A 351 14.04 -8.70 -11.15
C GLY A 351 14.72 -7.41 -11.64
N ARG A 352 14.01 -6.28 -11.64
CA ARG A 352 14.58 -4.96 -11.91
C ARG A 352 14.94 -4.25 -10.62
N ALA A 353 16.12 -3.67 -10.58
CA ALA A 353 16.54 -2.87 -9.45
C ALA A 353 15.86 -1.49 -9.48
N VAL A 354 15.26 -1.08 -8.36
CA VAL A 354 14.73 0.28 -8.14
C VAL A 354 15.55 0.91 -7.03
N LEU A 355 16.27 1.98 -7.34
CA LEU A 355 17.13 2.65 -6.37
C LEU A 355 16.34 3.28 -5.22
N CYS A 356 16.82 3.13 -4.00
CA CYS A 356 16.31 3.88 -2.85
C CYS A 356 16.81 5.33 -2.96
N THR A 357 15.90 6.25 -3.26
CA THR A 357 16.13 7.69 -3.43
C THR A 357 15.41 8.47 -2.34
N PHE A 358 15.62 9.79 -2.29
CA PHE A 358 15.02 10.69 -1.29
C PHE A 358 14.01 11.62 -1.98
N ASP A 359 12.93 11.91 -1.30
CA ASP A 359 11.85 12.80 -1.77
C ASP A 359 12.21 14.29 -1.72
N GLY A 360 13.40 14.64 -1.22
CA GLY A 360 13.92 16.01 -1.15
C GLY A 360 15.42 16.07 -1.31
N GLU A 361 15.96 17.29 -1.43
CA GLU A 361 17.41 17.49 -1.45
C GLU A 361 18.01 17.23 -0.07
N VAL A 362 18.85 16.20 0.01
CA VAL A 362 19.61 15.85 1.23
C VAL A 362 21.10 15.93 0.91
N PRO A 363 21.90 16.65 1.73
CA PRO A 363 23.33 16.74 1.49
C PRO A 363 24.03 15.37 1.50
N PRO A 364 25.01 15.13 0.61
CA PRO A 364 25.84 13.93 0.65
C PRO A 364 26.51 13.74 2.01
N GLY A 365 26.63 12.49 2.46
CA GLY A 365 27.20 12.13 3.75
C GLY A 365 26.24 12.18 4.93
N THR A 366 25.02 12.72 4.75
CA THR A 366 23.99 12.71 5.80
C THR A 366 23.70 11.28 6.24
N ARG A 367 23.73 11.03 7.56
CA ARG A 367 23.43 9.72 8.14
C ARG A 367 21.95 9.41 8.05
N ILE A 368 21.62 8.25 7.56
CA ILE A 368 20.27 7.68 7.54
C ILE A 368 20.10 6.89 8.84
N LYS A 369 18.97 7.12 9.54
CA LYS A 369 18.66 6.49 10.84
C LYS A 369 17.46 5.59 10.71
#